data_82769003482084ffbfd7b90f4263da94
#
_entry.id   82769003482084ffbfd7b90f4263da94
#
_cell.length_a   1.000
_cell.length_b   1.000
_cell.length_c   1.000
_cell.angle_alpha   90.00
_cell.angle_beta   90.00
_cell.angle_gamma   90.00
#
_symmetry.space_group_name_H-M   'P 1'
#
loop_
_entity.id
_entity.type
_entity.pdbx_description
1 polymer ?
#
loop_
_entity_poly.entity_id
_entity_poly.type
_entity_poly.pdbx_seq_one_letter_code
_entity_poly.pdbx_strand_id
1 'polypeptide(L)'
;MRRFLLILLTVLAAASLSAQGKIRELLAAKAPEGCVEQSWDVDGVKRTALVRVPNGVTGPLALVFCWHGHGGRSTHSARHWGYPEIDKTSILVFPQGLPTVSPLVDKEGRMPGWQTSVTSEGGRDLRLFDVMLADLKKKHAVDERRIYSMGHSNGAAFSYLLWQARPDALAAIGSVAGSLRGDGKPTTPLPVIHVAGKKDPLVKFAWQQATFAAVRRINGCAEEGQPWAKEGVLDATIYASSKGAPLVTALHEGGHEYAKGSTELIVRFFRENPKGK
;
A
#
# COMPACT_ATOMS: atom_id res chain seq x y z
N MET A 1 42.31 -22.64 31.57
CA MET A 1 41.11 -23.34 31.10
C MET A 1 39.83 -22.51 31.12
N ARG A 2 39.47 -21.75 32.17
CA ARG A 2 38.22 -20.94 32.19
C ARG A 2 38.10 -19.85 31.12
N ARG A 3 39.17 -19.19 30.70
CA ARG A 3 39.11 -18.14 29.65
C ARG A 3 38.88 -18.69 28.24
N PHE A 4 39.38 -19.89 27.91
CA PHE A 4 39.12 -20.54 26.62
C PHE A 4 37.69 -21.01 26.47
N LEU A 5 37.06 -21.44 27.56
CA LEU A 5 35.66 -21.90 27.55
C LEU A 5 34.67 -20.74 27.33
N LEU A 6 34.98 -19.55 27.89
CA LEU A 6 34.14 -18.35 27.69
C LEU A 6 34.18 -17.85 26.24
N ILE A 7 35.33 -17.85 25.60
CA ILE A 7 35.50 -17.41 24.20
C ILE A 7 34.80 -18.39 23.26
N LEU A 8 34.83 -19.69 23.52
CA LEU A 8 34.15 -20.68 22.70
C LEU A 8 32.64 -20.55 22.79
N LEU A 9 32.08 -20.27 23.98
CA LEU A 9 30.63 -20.05 24.19
C LEU A 9 30.16 -18.75 23.53
N THR A 10 30.93 -17.69 23.52
CA THR A 10 30.56 -16.43 22.85
C THR A 10 30.60 -16.55 21.32
N VAL A 11 31.53 -17.29 20.77
CA VAL A 11 31.62 -17.54 19.32
C VAL A 11 30.48 -18.45 18.84
N LEU A 12 30.12 -19.47 19.61
CA LEU A 12 28.98 -20.35 19.29
C LEU A 12 27.63 -19.60 19.39
N ALA A 13 27.45 -18.72 20.37
CA ALA A 13 26.27 -17.88 20.51
C ALA A 13 26.15 -16.87 19.35
N ALA A 14 27.23 -16.23 18.95
CA ALA A 14 27.26 -15.31 17.83
C ALA A 14 26.99 -16.00 16.47
N ALA A 15 27.51 -17.22 16.28
CA ALA A 15 27.26 -18.03 15.10
C ALA A 15 25.79 -18.50 15.02
N SER A 16 25.17 -18.86 16.16
CA SER A 16 23.77 -19.25 16.22
C SER A 16 22.82 -18.08 15.95
N LEU A 17 23.11 -16.90 16.49
CA LEU A 17 22.36 -15.67 16.20
C LEU A 17 22.47 -15.25 14.72
N SER A 18 23.65 -15.39 14.12
CA SER A 18 23.87 -15.15 12.68
C SER A 18 23.13 -16.15 11.80
N ALA A 19 23.11 -17.44 12.17
CA ALA A 19 22.37 -18.48 11.47
C ALA A 19 20.83 -18.27 11.58
N GLN A 20 20.33 -17.93 12.76
CA GLN A 20 18.92 -17.60 12.97
C GLN A 20 18.51 -16.34 12.21
N GLY A 21 19.39 -15.33 12.15
CA GLY A 21 19.19 -14.13 11.34
C GLY A 21 19.05 -14.46 9.86
N LYS A 22 19.96 -15.28 9.30
CA LYS A 22 19.92 -15.75 7.90
C LYS A 22 18.69 -16.61 7.59
N ILE A 23 18.30 -17.51 8.49
CA ILE A 23 17.09 -18.33 8.34
C ILE A 23 15.84 -17.44 8.36
N ARG A 24 15.78 -16.45 9.26
CA ARG A 24 14.68 -15.49 9.34
C ARG A 24 14.62 -14.60 8.08
N GLU A 25 15.77 -14.22 7.54
CA GLU A 25 15.88 -13.46 6.29
C GLU A 25 15.46 -14.30 5.08
N LEU A 26 15.88 -15.56 4.99
CA LEU A 26 15.46 -16.53 3.97
C LEU A 26 13.95 -16.84 4.03
N LEU A 27 13.41 -17.01 5.23
CA LEU A 27 11.97 -17.22 5.44
C LEU A 27 11.16 -15.94 5.13
N ALA A 28 11.71 -14.76 5.42
CA ALA A 28 11.11 -13.49 5.07
C ALA A 28 11.18 -13.19 3.56
N ALA A 29 12.14 -13.78 2.85
CA ALA A 29 12.31 -13.60 1.41
C ALA A 29 11.40 -14.49 0.54
N LYS A 30 10.76 -15.52 1.10
CA LYS A 30 9.89 -16.41 0.32
C LYS A 30 8.55 -15.73 0.02
N ALA A 31 8.21 -15.60 -1.27
CA ALA A 31 6.91 -15.07 -1.68
C ALA A 31 5.75 -15.92 -1.11
N PRO A 32 4.59 -15.32 -0.80
CA PRO A 32 3.39 -16.08 -0.48
C PRO A 32 2.98 -17.03 -1.61
N GLU A 33 2.23 -18.05 -1.27
CA GLU A 33 1.72 -19.02 -2.25
C GLU A 33 0.93 -18.32 -3.36
N GLY A 34 1.17 -18.71 -4.59
CA GLY A 34 0.54 -18.14 -5.79
C GLY A 34 1.09 -16.78 -6.21
N CYS A 35 2.01 -16.17 -5.44
CA CYS A 35 2.71 -14.96 -5.86
C CYS A 35 3.99 -15.30 -6.63
N VAL A 36 4.13 -14.74 -7.83
CA VAL A 36 5.30 -14.91 -8.70
C VAL A 36 5.99 -13.56 -8.90
N GLU A 37 7.31 -13.51 -8.79
CA GLU A 37 8.05 -12.30 -9.11
C GLU A 37 8.04 -12.08 -10.62
N GLN A 38 7.61 -10.87 -11.02
CA GLN A 38 7.70 -10.38 -12.39
C GLN A 38 8.63 -9.16 -12.42
N SER A 39 9.18 -8.87 -13.60
CA SER A 39 10.03 -7.70 -13.77
C SER A 39 9.71 -6.94 -15.05
N TRP A 40 9.94 -5.63 -14.99
CA TRP A 40 9.77 -4.69 -16.09
C TRP A 40 11.00 -3.81 -16.21
N ASP A 41 11.33 -3.42 -17.43
CA ASP A 41 12.28 -2.33 -17.64
C ASP A 41 11.54 -0.99 -17.57
N VAL A 42 12.05 -0.08 -16.76
CA VAL A 42 11.54 1.29 -16.65
C VAL A 42 12.71 2.23 -16.81
N ASP A 43 12.85 2.83 -17.98
CA ASP A 43 13.96 3.72 -18.37
C ASP A 43 15.35 3.08 -18.18
N GLY A 44 15.52 1.82 -18.59
CA GLY A 44 16.77 1.06 -18.44
C GLY A 44 17.01 0.52 -17.03
N VAL A 45 16.08 0.70 -16.09
CA VAL A 45 16.17 0.16 -14.73
C VAL A 45 15.22 -1.02 -14.57
N LYS A 46 15.77 -2.19 -14.23
CA LYS A 46 14.93 -3.35 -13.88
C LYS A 46 14.17 -3.09 -12.60
N ARG A 47 12.83 -3.12 -12.68
CA ARG A 47 11.91 -3.01 -11.55
C ARG A 47 11.18 -4.33 -11.37
N THR A 48 10.82 -4.68 -10.14
CA THR A 48 10.15 -5.95 -9.83
C THR A 48 8.87 -5.74 -9.03
N ALA A 49 7.96 -6.70 -9.12
CA ALA A 49 6.81 -6.85 -8.24
C ALA A 49 6.50 -8.33 -8.02
N LEU A 50 5.93 -8.67 -6.87
CA LEU A 50 5.22 -9.94 -6.73
C LEU A 50 3.82 -9.78 -7.33
N VAL A 51 3.43 -10.69 -8.19
CA VAL A 51 2.11 -10.69 -8.84
C VAL A 51 1.41 -12.00 -8.51
N ARG A 52 0.18 -11.91 -8.03
CA ARG A 52 -0.73 -13.05 -7.89
C ARG A 52 -1.88 -12.90 -8.85
N VAL A 53 -2.02 -13.85 -9.75
CA VAL A 53 -3.18 -13.98 -10.63
C VAL A 53 -4.10 -15.04 -10.04
N PRO A 54 -5.40 -14.77 -9.84
CA PRO A 54 -6.31 -15.76 -9.26
C PRO A 54 -6.54 -16.93 -10.23
N ASN A 55 -6.59 -18.14 -9.69
CA ASN A 55 -6.92 -19.35 -10.45
C ASN A 55 -8.43 -19.61 -10.46
N GLY A 56 -8.96 -20.12 -11.58
CA GLY A 56 -10.36 -20.56 -11.68
C GLY A 56 -11.41 -19.45 -11.69
N VAL A 57 -11.00 -18.18 -11.77
CA VAL A 57 -11.92 -17.05 -11.88
C VAL A 57 -12.19 -16.77 -13.36
N THR A 58 -13.45 -16.74 -13.74
CA THR A 58 -13.88 -16.46 -15.12
C THR A 58 -14.26 -14.98 -15.29
N GLY A 59 -14.05 -14.44 -16.49
CA GLY A 59 -14.37 -13.06 -16.85
C GLY A 59 -13.28 -12.05 -16.46
N PRO A 60 -13.55 -10.75 -16.69
CA PRO A 60 -12.57 -9.70 -16.39
C PRO A 60 -12.28 -9.57 -14.90
N LEU A 61 -11.00 -9.44 -14.55
CA LEU A 61 -10.50 -9.43 -13.18
C LEU A 61 -10.29 -8.00 -12.67
N ALA A 62 -10.55 -7.76 -11.40
CA ALA A 62 -10.08 -6.56 -10.73
C ALA A 62 -8.55 -6.61 -10.60
N LEU A 63 -7.91 -5.43 -10.55
CA LEU A 63 -6.47 -5.26 -10.41
C LEU A 63 -6.17 -4.35 -9.22
N VAL A 64 -5.35 -4.81 -8.28
CA VAL A 64 -5.01 -4.06 -7.06
C VAL A 64 -3.50 -3.92 -6.93
N PHE A 65 -3.02 -2.68 -6.88
CA PHE A 65 -1.64 -2.35 -6.58
C PHE A 65 -1.47 -2.09 -5.09
N CYS A 66 -0.52 -2.77 -4.44
CA CYS A 66 -0.28 -2.77 -3.00
C CYS A 66 1.14 -2.25 -2.69
N TRP A 67 1.28 -0.96 -2.32
CA TRP A 67 2.55 -0.27 -2.15
C TRP A 67 3.04 -0.34 -0.69
N HIS A 68 4.21 -0.95 -0.46
CA HIS A 68 4.80 -1.05 0.89
C HIS A 68 5.21 0.32 1.47
N GLY A 69 5.38 0.39 2.79
CA GLY A 69 5.91 1.57 3.47
C GLY A 69 7.41 1.78 3.20
N HIS A 70 7.96 2.94 3.58
CA HIS A 70 9.39 3.22 3.47
C HIS A 70 10.22 2.18 4.24
N GLY A 71 11.30 1.70 3.64
CA GLY A 71 12.11 0.59 4.16
C GLY A 71 11.46 -0.79 4.00
N GLY A 72 10.26 -0.88 3.43
CA GLY A 72 9.51 -2.11 3.27
C GLY A 72 9.97 -2.98 2.09
N ARG A 73 9.35 -4.16 1.99
CA ARG A 73 9.57 -5.11 0.89
C ARG A 73 8.24 -5.64 0.37
N SER A 74 8.17 -5.91 -0.93
CA SER A 74 7.03 -6.54 -1.60
C SER A 74 6.60 -7.84 -0.92
N THR A 75 7.56 -8.71 -0.55
CA THR A 75 7.34 -9.97 0.16
C THR A 75 6.70 -9.77 1.54
N HIS A 76 7.11 -8.71 2.27
CA HIS A 76 6.53 -8.37 3.57
C HIS A 76 5.07 -7.97 3.43
N SER A 77 4.76 -7.03 2.53
CA SER A 77 3.39 -6.56 2.28
C SER A 77 2.47 -7.69 1.83
N ALA A 78 2.93 -8.51 0.86
CA ALA A 78 2.16 -9.63 0.35
C ALA A 78 1.82 -10.65 1.44
N ARG A 79 2.71 -10.83 2.43
CA ARG A 79 2.56 -11.84 3.47
C ARG A 79 1.79 -11.32 4.69
N HIS A 80 2.05 -10.08 5.12
CA HIS A 80 1.55 -9.59 6.42
C HIS A 80 0.27 -8.78 6.33
N TRP A 81 -0.13 -8.33 5.14
CA TRP A 81 -1.40 -7.61 4.98
C TRP A 81 -2.60 -8.56 4.80
N GLY A 82 -2.37 -9.86 4.62
CA GLY A 82 -3.44 -10.86 4.45
C GLY A 82 -4.24 -10.69 3.16
N TYR A 83 -3.81 -9.83 2.23
CA TYR A 83 -4.57 -9.52 1.02
C TYR A 83 -4.79 -10.76 0.14
N PRO A 84 -3.75 -11.62 -0.12
CA PRO A 84 -3.94 -12.83 -0.91
C PRO A 84 -4.90 -13.85 -0.29
N GLU A 85 -5.07 -13.82 1.03
CA GLU A 85 -5.96 -14.72 1.78
C GLU A 85 -7.41 -14.23 1.72
N ILE A 86 -7.63 -12.91 1.75
CA ILE A 86 -8.96 -12.27 1.84
C ILE A 86 -9.57 -12.06 0.45
N ASP A 87 -8.79 -11.61 -0.52
CA ASP A 87 -9.26 -11.42 -1.89
C ASP A 87 -8.71 -12.51 -2.82
N LYS A 88 -9.54 -13.48 -3.14
CA LYS A 88 -9.22 -14.60 -4.03
C LYS A 88 -9.53 -14.34 -5.51
N THR A 89 -10.09 -13.17 -5.83
CA THR A 89 -10.71 -12.89 -7.13
C THR A 89 -9.99 -11.82 -7.95
N SER A 90 -9.12 -11.03 -7.33
CA SER A 90 -8.38 -9.96 -8.00
C SER A 90 -6.96 -10.37 -8.36
N ILE A 91 -6.43 -9.73 -9.41
CA ILE A 91 -4.98 -9.71 -9.63
C ILE A 91 -4.38 -8.77 -8.57
N LEU A 92 -3.43 -9.29 -7.79
CA LEU A 92 -2.73 -8.52 -6.76
C LEU A 92 -1.30 -8.26 -7.21
N VAL A 93 -0.86 -7.01 -7.10
CA VAL A 93 0.49 -6.57 -7.46
C VAL A 93 1.13 -5.92 -6.25
N PHE A 94 2.27 -6.45 -5.81
CA PHE A 94 3.06 -5.91 -4.72
C PHE A 94 4.41 -5.44 -5.27
N PRO A 95 4.52 -4.18 -5.72
CA PRO A 95 5.76 -3.67 -6.31
C PRO A 95 6.87 -3.52 -5.27
N GLN A 96 8.14 -3.58 -5.75
CA GLN A 96 9.32 -3.30 -4.94
C GLN A 96 9.81 -1.88 -5.23
N GLY A 97 9.88 -1.07 -4.18
CA GLY A 97 10.46 0.27 -4.24
C GLY A 97 11.98 0.25 -4.41
N LEU A 98 12.52 1.36 -4.88
CA LEU A 98 13.96 1.63 -4.93
C LEU A 98 14.40 2.53 -3.76
N PRO A 99 15.70 2.63 -3.46
CA PRO A 99 16.24 3.62 -2.54
C PRO A 99 15.68 5.01 -2.84
N THR A 100 15.09 5.65 -1.83
CA THR A 100 14.31 6.88 -1.97
C THR A 100 14.46 7.75 -0.73
N VAL A 101 14.70 9.03 -0.89
CA VAL A 101 14.77 9.97 0.22
C VAL A 101 13.43 10.06 0.95
N SER A 102 13.48 9.94 2.27
CA SER A 102 12.34 10.22 3.15
C SER A 102 12.76 11.21 4.23
N PRO A 103 12.32 12.48 4.16
CA PRO A 103 12.76 13.52 5.09
C PRO A 103 12.52 13.20 6.57
N LEU A 104 11.53 12.35 6.86
CA LEU A 104 11.16 12.00 8.23
C LEU A 104 12.02 10.87 8.82
N VAL A 105 12.42 9.88 8.01
CA VAL A 105 12.99 8.63 8.53
C VAL A 105 14.28 8.17 7.82
N ASP A 106 14.59 8.71 6.63
CA ASP A 106 15.74 8.32 5.82
C ASP A 106 16.19 9.46 4.90
N LYS A 107 16.89 10.43 5.46
CA LYS A 107 17.33 11.63 4.75
C LYS A 107 18.33 11.35 3.65
N GLU A 108 19.04 10.22 3.72
CA GLU A 108 20.06 9.82 2.75
C GLU A 108 19.48 8.94 1.63
N GLY A 109 18.23 8.50 1.76
CA GLY A 109 17.54 7.70 0.74
C GLY A 109 18.15 6.31 0.53
N ARG A 110 18.61 5.66 1.59
CA ARG A 110 19.25 4.34 1.50
C ARG A 110 18.25 3.19 1.44
N MET A 111 17.04 3.42 1.93
CA MET A 111 16.02 2.38 2.02
C MET A 111 14.99 2.52 0.88
N PRO A 112 14.36 1.38 0.47
CA PRO A 112 13.36 1.40 -0.57
C PRO A 112 12.12 2.19 -0.16
N GLY A 113 11.59 2.96 -1.10
CA GLY A 113 10.40 3.77 -0.93
C GLY A 113 9.82 4.19 -2.28
N TRP A 114 8.91 5.14 -2.26
CA TRP A 114 8.17 5.66 -3.41
C TRP A 114 8.33 7.17 -3.47
N GLN A 115 8.35 7.71 -4.67
CA GLN A 115 8.38 9.16 -4.92
C GLN A 115 7.22 9.86 -4.19
N THR A 116 7.44 11.12 -3.77
CA THR A 116 6.49 11.88 -2.95
C THR A 116 5.81 13.04 -3.69
N SER A 117 6.29 13.39 -4.87
CA SER A 117 5.68 14.35 -5.78
C SER A 117 5.77 13.86 -7.22
N VAL A 118 5.06 14.50 -8.16
CA VAL A 118 5.03 14.10 -9.58
C VAL A 118 6.43 14.09 -10.18
N THR A 119 7.29 15.04 -9.79
CA THR A 119 8.62 15.23 -10.35
C THR A 119 9.75 14.62 -9.52
N SER A 120 9.51 14.32 -8.24
CA SER A 120 10.56 13.71 -7.40
C SER A 120 10.99 12.37 -7.96
N GLU A 121 12.25 11.98 -7.70
CA GLU A 121 12.85 10.75 -8.23
C GLU A 121 12.73 10.63 -9.76
N GLY A 122 12.64 11.77 -10.47
CA GLY A 122 12.41 11.82 -11.91
C GLY A 122 11.08 11.23 -12.39
N GLY A 123 10.11 11.01 -11.52
CA GLY A 123 8.81 10.42 -11.87
C GLY A 123 8.84 8.90 -12.09
N ARG A 124 9.90 8.22 -11.67
CA ARG A 124 10.18 6.80 -11.98
C ARG A 124 9.11 5.82 -11.47
N ASP A 125 8.45 6.12 -10.35
CA ASP A 125 7.47 5.19 -9.77
C ASP A 125 6.09 5.36 -10.40
N LEU A 126 5.75 6.54 -10.89
CA LEU A 126 4.57 6.76 -11.73
C LEU A 126 4.72 6.01 -13.07
N ARG A 127 5.91 6.05 -13.69
CA ARG A 127 6.17 5.27 -14.90
C ARG A 127 6.17 3.76 -14.65
N LEU A 128 6.65 3.31 -13.48
CA LEU A 128 6.52 1.91 -13.09
C LEU A 128 5.04 1.49 -13.06
N PHE A 129 4.17 2.29 -12.45
CA PHE A 129 2.74 2.02 -12.44
C PHE A 129 2.19 1.91 -13.87
N ASP A 130 2.51 2.86 -14.75
CA ASP A 130 2.04 2.90 -16.12
C ASP A 130 2.47 1.65 -16.92
N VAL A 131 3.75 1.25 -16.79
CA VAL A 131 4.31 0.07 -17.48
C VAL A 131 3.68 -1.22 -16.96
N MET A 132 3.54 -1.38 -15.63
CA MET A 132 2.90 -2.55 -15.05
C MET A 132 1.42 -2.64 -15.46
N LEU A 133 0.68 -1.52 -15.41
CA LEU A 133 -0.72 -1.48 -15.79
C LEU A 133 -0.92 -1.90 -17.26
N ALA A 134 -0.12 -1.34 -18.17
CA ALA A 134 -0.18 -1.65 -19.59
C ALA A 134 0.12 -3.13 -19.88
N ASP A 135 1.16 -3.68 -19.26
CA ASP A 135 1.55 -5.07 -19.42
C ASP A 135 0.51 -6.04 -18.87
N LEU A 136 -0.01 -5.77 -17.67
CA LEU A 136 -1.04 -6.64 -17.05
C LEU A 136 -2.37 -6.60 -17.81
N LYS A 137 -2.78 -5.46 -18.35
CA LYS A 137 -3.95 -5.35 -19.25
C LYS A 137 -3.75 -6.11 -20.54
N LYS A 138 -2.52 -6.19 -21.07
CA LYS A 138 -2.20 -6.97 -22.26
C LYS A 138 -2.21 -8.47 -22.00
N LYS A 139 -1.78 -8.91 -20.82
CA LYS A 139 -1.65 -10.34 -20.46
C LYS A 139 -2.93 -10.95 -19.90
N HIS A 140 -3.80 -10.12 -19.31
CA HIS A 140 -4.98 -10.59 -18.59
C HIS A 140 -6.21 -9.76 -18.97
N ALA A 141 -7.39 -10.38 -18.92
CA ALA A 141 -8.67 -9.68 -19.04
C ALA A 141 -8.91 -8.84 -17.78
N VAL A 142 -8.35 -7.63 -17.71
CA VAL A 142 -8.54 -6.69 -16.60
C VAL A 142 -9.83 -5.91 -16.79
N ASP A 143 -10.67 -5.83 -15.74
CA ASP A 143 -11.81 -4.92 -15.70
C ASP A 143 -11.31 -3.50 -15.39
N GLU A 144 -11.33 -2.63 -16.39
CA GLU A 144 -10.85 -1.24 -16.25
C GLU A 144 -11.68 -0.40 -15.27
N ARG A 145 -12.87 -0.87 -14.91
CA ARG A 145 -13.70 -0.27 -13.86
C ARG A 145 -13.28 -0.69 -12.45
N ARG A 146 -12.37 -1.65 -12.30
CA ARG A 146 -11.94 -2.22 -11.03
C ARG A 146 -10.43 -2.25 -10.89
N ILE A 147 -9.78 -1.11 -11.15
CA ILE A 147 -8.34 -0.90 -10.93
C ILE A 147 -8.18 -0.04 -9.67
N TYR A 148 -7.46 -0.57 -8.70
CA TYR A 148 -7.34 0.03 -7.38
C TYR A 148 -5.89 0.20 -6.96
N SER A 149 -5.63 1.18 -6.10
CA SER A 149 -4.33 1.41 -5.49
C SER A 149 -4.46 1.50 -3.98
N MET A 150 -3.62 0.78 -3.26
CA MET A 150 -3.57 0.89 -1.81
C MET A 150 -2.13 0.83 -1.31
N GLY A 151 -1.91 1.31 -0.10
CA GLY A 151 -0.59 1.20 0.50
C GLY A 151 -0.55 1.56 1.98
N HIS A 152 0.63 1.39 2.56
CA HIS A 152 0.93 1.76 3.95
C HIS A 152 1.96 2.88 4.00
N SER A 153 1.76 3.89 4.87
CA SER A 153 2.74 4.94 5.13
C SER A 153 3.17 5.69 3.84
N ASN A 154 4.43 5.62 3.45
CA ASN A 154 4.95 6.16 2.17
C ASN A 154 4.20 5.59 0.95
N GLY A 155 3.87 4.29 0.93
CA GLY A 155 3.06 3.67 -0.12
C GLY A 155 1.61 4.17 -0.15
N ALA A 156 1.04 4.52 1.00
CA ALA A 156 -0.27 5.16 1.07
C ALA A 156 -0.22 6.61 0.51
N ALA A 157 0.85 7.34 0.82
CA ALA A 157 1.08 8.66 0.21
C ALA A 157 1.25 8.54 -1.31
N PHE A 158 1.90 7.48 -1.80
CA PHE A 158 2.03 7.20 -3.23
C PHE A 158 0.69 6.86 -3.88
N SER A 159 -0.24 6.19 -3.20
CA SER A 159 -1.61 6.01 -3.70
C SER A 159 -2.35 7.34 -3.88
N TYR A 160 -2.15 8.30 -2.99
CA TYR A 160 -2.65 9.66 -3.18
C TYR A 160 -1.98 10.38 -4.35
N LEU A 161 -0.68 10.18 -4.55
CA LEU A 161 0.03 10.74 -5.70
C LEU A 161 -0.46 10.13 -7.02
N LEU A 162 -0.75 8.83 -7.05
CA LEU A 162 -1.39 8.18 -8.21
C LEU A 162 -2.77 8.77 -8.49
N TRP A 163 -3.59 9.02 -7.48
CA TRP A 163 -4.85 9.72 -7.68
C TRP A 163 -4.67 11.11 -8.31
N GLN A 164 -3.66 11.85 -7.86
CA GLN A 164 -3.34 13.15 -8.43
C GLN A 164 -2.87 13.06 -9.89
N ALA A 165 -1.99 12.12 -10.20
CA ALA A 165 -1.27 12.06 -11.47
C ALA A 165 -1.95 11.16 -12.53
N ARG A 166 -2.81 10.22 -12.10
CA ARG A 166 -3.47 9.20 -12.93
C ARG A 166 -4.94 8.98 -12.51
N PRO A 167 -5.75 10.05 -12.33
CA PRO A 167 -7.11 9.91 -11.80
C PRO A 167 -7.97 8.97 -12.65
N ASP A 168 -7.77 8.97 -13.96
CA ASP A 168 -8.55 8.16 -14.89
C ASP A 168 -8.19 6.67 -14.88
N ALA A 169 -7.07 6.30 -14.29
CA ALA A 169 -6.67 4.89 -14.20
C ALA A 169 -7.32 4.16 -13.03
N LEU A 170 -7.76 4.88 -11.99
CA LEU A 170 -8.17 4.28 -10.72
C LEU A 170 -9.69 4.35 -10.52
N ALA A 171 -10.25 3.32 -9.88
CA ALA A 171 -11.62 3.27 -9.40
C ALA A 171 -11.74 3.76 -7.95
N ALA A 172 -10.76 3.42 -7.11
CA ALA A 172 -10.68 3.87 -5.72
C ALA A 172 -9.25 3.71 -5.18
N ILE A 173 -8.97 4.37 -4.04
CA ILE A 173 -7.72 4.16 -3.29
C ILE A 173 -7.96 3.76 -1.85
N GLY A 174 -7.00 2.97 -1.29
CA GLY A 174 -6.89 2.60 0.11
C GLY A 174 -5.60 3.16 0.72
N SER A 175 -5.72 3.93 1.79
CA SER A 175 -4.59 4.51 2.51
C SER A 175 -4.53 3.97 3.93
N VAL A 176 -3.41 3.40 4.36
CA VAL A 176 -3.18 3.01 5.75
C VAL A 176 -2.04 3.82 6.32
N ALA A 177 -2.29 4.59 7.37
CA ALA A 177 -1.32 5.46 8.04
C ALA A 177 -0.57 6.40 7.06
N GLY A 178 -1.26 6.93 6.05
CA GLY A 178 -0.71 7.82 5.04
C GLY A 178 -1.21 9.26 5.17
N SER A 179 -0.84 10.11 4.22
CA SER A 179 -1.41 11.46 4.11
C SER A 179 -1.30 11.95 2.67
N LEU A 180 -2.25 12.78 2.27
CA LEU A 180 -2.18 13.52 1.01
C LEU A 180 -1.08 14.58 1.12
N ARG A 181 0.01 14.36 0.39
CA ARG A 181 1.21 15.22 0.38
C ARG A 181 1.55 15.60 -1.06
N GLY A 182 2.54 16.48 -1.21
CA GLY A 182 3.08 16.90 -2.50
C GLY A 182 2.59 18.28 -2.93
N ASP A 183 3.12 18.73 -4.08
CA ASP A 183 2.99 20.09 -4.58
C ASP A 183 1.65 20.34 -5.31
N GLY A 184 0.83 19.32 -5.41
CA GLY A 184 -0.48 19.39 -6.06
C GLY A 184 -1.56 18.67 -5.24
N LYS A 185 -2.81 18.94 -5.59
CA LYS A 185 -3.98 18.25 -5.04
C LYS A 185 -4.74 17.58 -6.16
N PRO A 186 -5.30 16.39 -5.92
CA PRO A 186 -6.26 15.82 -6.87
C PRO A 186 -7.40 16.81 -7.12
N THR A 187 -7.84 16.89 -8.36
CA THR A 187 -8.96 17.75 -8.77
C THR A 187 -10.21 16.98 -9.13
N THR A 188 -10.04 15.70 -9.48
CA THR A 188 -11.13 14.79 -9.86
C THR A 188 -11.55 13.98 -8.64
N PRO A 189 -12.86 13.87 -8.34
CA PRO A 189 -13.35 13.03 -7.25
C PRO A 189 -12.97 11.56 -7.45
N LEU A 190 -12.58 10.89 -6.36
CA LEU A 190 -12.25 9.46 -6.34
C LEU A 190 -12.63 8.85 -4.98
N PRO A 191 -13.29 7.69 -4.92
CA PRO A 191 -13.58 6.99 -3.67
C PRO A 191 -12.30 6.68 -2.88
N VAL A 192 -12.32 6.96 -1.57
CA VAL A 192 -11.16 6.78 -0.67
C VAL A 192 -11.58 6.04 0.59
N ILE A 193 -10.83 5.01 0.97
CA ILE A 193 -10.82 4.49 2.34
C ILE A 193 -9.48 4.84 3.00
N HIS A 194 -9.53 5.40 4.22
CA HIS A 194 -8.34 5.78 4.97
C HIS A 194 -8.37 5.19 6.38
N VAL A 195 -7.42 4.32 6.67
CA VAL A 195 -7.20 3.72 7.99
C VAL A 195 -6.15 4.53 8.74
N ALA A 196 -6.44 4.94 9.99
CA ALA A 196 -5.58 5.81 10.77
C ALA A 196 -5.52 5.46 12.25
N GLY A 197 -4.30 5.41 12.80
CA GLY A 197 -4.05 5.33 14.23
C GLY A 197 -4.04 6.72 14.88
N LYS A 198 -4.84 6.90 15.95
CA LYS A 198 -4.94 8.19 16.65
C LYS A 198 -3.66 8.60 17.38
N LYS A 199 -2.79 7.63 17.69
CA LYS A 199 -1.50 7.84 18.36
C LYS A 199 -0.30 7.66 17.40
N ASP A 200 -0.51 7.82 16.09
CA ASP A 200 0.56 7.69 15.09
C ASP A 200 1.67 8.74 15.33
N PRO A 201 2.91 8.31 15.65
CA PRO A 201 4.01 9.23 15.93
C PRO A 201 4.70 9.73 14.67
N LEU A 202 4.57 9.04 13.52
CA LEU A 202 5.25 9.34 12.26
C LEU A 202 4.39 10.17 11.32
N VAL A 203 3.22 9.67 10.95
CA VAL A 203 2.22 10.43 10.19
C VAL A 203 1.16 10.91 11.16
N LYS A 204 1.48 11.98 11.87
CA LYS A 204 0.66 12.52 12.97
C LYS A 204 -0.81 12.54 12.60
N PHE A 205 -1.68 12.14 13.55
CA PHE A 205 -3.11 12.05 13.31
C PHE A 205 -3.71 13.36 12.78
N ALA A 206 -3.23 14.51 13.26
CA ALA A 206 -3.65 15.81 12.74
C ALA A 206 -3.40 15.99 11.23
N TRP A 207 -2.33 15.41 10.66
CA TRP A 207 -2.07 15.45 9.22
C TRP A 207 -3.02 14.52 8.45
N GLN A 208 -3.38 13.40 9.05
CA GLN A 208 -4.37 12.48 8.49
C GLN A 208 -5.77 13.12 8.51
N GLN A 209 -6.15 13.80 9.60
CA GLN A 209 -7.39 14.59 9.68
C GLN A 209 -7.44 15.72 8.63
N ALA A 210 -6.34 16.42 8.39
CA ALA A 210 -6.25 17.41 7.32
C ALA A 210 -6.45 16.76 5.94
N THR A 211 -5.95 15.51 5.75
CA THR A 211 -6.20 14.70 4.55
C THR A 211 -7.69 14.36 4.43
N PHE A 212 -8.36 13.92 5.49
CA PHE A 212 -9.81 13.66 5.49
C PHE A 212 -10.61 14.88 5.05
N ALA A 213 -10.28 16.05 5.60
CA ALA A 213 -10.94 17.30 5.25
C ALA A 213 -10.72 17.68 3.76
N ALA A 214 -9.49 17.47 3.25
CA ALA A 214 -9.18 17.71 1.85
C ALA A 214 -9.95 16.75 0.92
N VAL A 215 -9.96 15.45 1.23
CA VAL A 215 -10.70 14.43 0.46
C VAL A 215 -12.20 14.74 0.45
N ARG A 216 -12.80 15.04 1.63
CA ARG A 216 -14.23 15.40 1.70
C ARG A 216 -14.57 16.57 0.78
N ARG A 217 -13.74 17.62 0.81
CA ARG A 217 -13.97 18.80 -0.05
C ARG A 217 -13.84 18.46 -1.54
N ILE A 218 -12.82 17.72 -1.97
CA ILE A 218 -12.61 17.32 -3.37
C ILE A 218 -13.78 16.47 -3.84
N ASN A 219 -14.17 15.49 -3.04
CA ASN A 219 -15.18 14.50 -3.36
C ASN A 219 -16.63 15.02 -3.15
N GLY A 220 -16.81 16.21 -2.57
CA GLY A 220 -18.14 16.72 -2.24
C GLY A 220 -18.86 15.84 -1.22
N CYS A 221 -18.15 15.37 -0.20
CA CYS A 221 -18.72 14.53 0.83
C CYS A 221 -19.52 15.36 1.86
N ALA A 222 -20.52 14.72 2.47
CA ALA A 222 -21.28 15.25 3.59
C ALA A 222 -20.36 15.65 4.77
N GLU A 223 -20.80 16.62 5.55
CA GLU A 223 -20.07 17.03 6.76
C GLU A 223 -20.14 15.97 7.86
N GLU A 224 -21.30 15.36 8.02
CA GLU A 224 -21.53 14.29 8.98
C GLU A 224 -21.37 12.92 8.33
N GLY A 225 -20.62 12.05 9.01
CA GLY A 225 -20.44 10.66 8.62
C GLY A 225 -21.47 9.76 9.30
N GLN A 226 -21.69 8.60 8.71
CA GLN A 226 -22.52 7.55 9.27
C GLN A 226 -21.68 6.31 9.59
N PRO A 227 -22.02 5.53 10.62
CA PRO A 227 -21.36 4.24 10.87
C PRO A 227 -21.41 3.37 9.61
N TRP A 228 -20.25 2.82 9.21
CA TRP A 228 -20.15 1.98 8.01
C TRP A 228 -19.80 0.54 8.34
N ALA A 229 -18.80 0.34 9.21
CA ALA A 229 -18.37 -0.98 9.65
C ALA A 229 -17.60 -0.89 10.96
N LYS A 230 -17.52 -2.05 11.65
CA LYS A 230 -16.58 -2.29 12.73
C LYS A 230 -15.83 -3.57 12.44
N GLU A 231 -14.49 -3.52 12.43
CA GLU A 231 -13.64 -4.66 12.13
C GLU A 231 -12.48 -4.72 13.14
N GLY A 232 -12.58 -5.65 14.09
CA GLY A 232 -11.63 -5.75 15.20
C GLY A 232 -11.55 -4.44 15.99
N VAL A 233 -10.39 -3.78 15.95
CA VAL A 233 -10.12 -2.50 16.63
C VAL A 233 -10.48 -1.28 15.79
N LEU A 234 -10.96 -1.47 14.56
CA LEU A 234 -11.27 -0.41 13.60
C LEU A 234 -12.74 -0.02 13.69
N ASP A 235 -12.99 1.24 13.97
CA ASP A 235 -14.32 1.87 13.86
C ASP A 235 -14.35 2.69 12.55
N ALA A 236 -15.18 2.26 11.60
CA ALA A 236 -15.24 2.86 10.27
C ALA A 236 -16.51 3.69 10.08
N THR A 237 -16.31 4.91 9.59
CA THR A 237 -17.34 5.91 9.30
C THR A 237 -17.31 6.25 7.80
N ILE A 238 -18.47 6.24 7.14
CA ILE A 238 -18.63 6.66 5.75
C ILE A 238 -19.18 8.08 5.66
N TYR A 239 -18.60 8.87 4.79
CA TYR A 239 -19.07 10.20 4.39
C TYR A 239 -19.56 10.10 2.94
N ALA A 240 -20.87 10.11 2.77
CA ALA A 240 -21.51 10.03 1.46
C ALA A 240 -21.10 11.22 0.59
N SER A 241 -20.92 10.98 -0.71
CA SER A 241 -20.51 11.99 -1.68
C SER A 241 -21.64 12.30 -2.65
N SER A 242 -21.88 13.58 -2.92
CA SER A 242 -22.77 14.04 -3.98
C SER A 242 -22.21 13.81 -5.39
N LYS A 243 -20.92 13.42 -5.48
CA LYS A 243 -20.20 13.14 -6.74
C LYS A 243 -19.93 11.65 -6.95
N GLY A 244 -20.55 10.77 -6.16
CA GLY A 244 -20.33 9.31 -6.25
C GLY A 244 -18.98 8.82 -5.75
N ALA A 245 -18.23 9.65 -5.01
CA ALA A 245 -16.87 9.34 -4.52
C ALA A 245 -16.81 9.43 -2.98
N PRO A 246 -17.33 8.45 -2.23
CA PRO A 246 -17.38 8.50 -0.77
C PRO A 246 -15.98 8.47 -0.15
N LEU A 247 -15.87 9.03 1.07
CA LEU A 247 -14.76 8.79 1.97
C LEU A 247 -15.20 7.85 3.09
N VAL A 248 -14.41 6.80 3.33
CA VAL A 248 -14.48 6.02 4.56
C VAL A 248 -13.23 6.31 5.39
N THR A 249 -13.43 6.66 6.67
CA THR A 249 -12.34 6.72 7.66
C THR A 249 -12.49 5.55 8.62
N ALA A 250 -11.45 4.73 8.79
CA ALA A 250 -11.41 3.64 9.75
C ALA A 250 -10.34 3.95 10.81
N LEU A 251 -10.76 4.18 12.05
CA LEU A 251 -9.90 4.70 13.10
C LEU A 251 -9.63 3.63 14.17
N HIS A 252 -8.41 3.66 14.73
CA HIS A 252 -8.03 2.86 15.89
C HIS A 252 -7.17 3.68 16.87
N GLU A 253 -7.08 3.23 18.12
CA GLU A 253 -6.33 3.91 19.17
C GLU A 253 -4.81 3.70 19.12
N GLY A 254 -4.31 2.87 18.18
CA GLY A 254 -2.90 2.54 18.01
C GLY A 254 -2.08 3.60 17.28
N GLY A 255 -0.88 3.19 16.86
CA GLY A 255 0.14 4.04 16.24
C GLY A 255 0.24 3.91 14.73
N HIS A 256 1.51 3.86 14.24
CA HIS A 256 1.87 3.80 12.81
C HIS A 256 1.88 2.35 12.30
N GLU A 257 0.81 1.65 12.43
CA GLU A 257 0.74 0.23 12.12
C GLU A 257 -0.23 -0.08 10.98
N TYR A 258 -0.03 -1.22 10.35
CA TYR A 258 -1.04 -1.82 9.48
C TYR A 258 -1.99 -2.64 10.37
N ALA A 259 -3.03 -1.99 10.90
CA ALA A 259 -3.94 -2.58 11.87
C ALA A 259 -4.67 -3.80 11.28
N LYS A 260 -4.84 -4.85 12.12
CA LYS A 260 -5.64 -6.02 11.76
C LYS A 260 -7.08 -5.59 11.43
N GLY A 261 -7.65 -6.12 10.35
CA GLY A 261 -8.96 -5.72 9.84
C GLY A 261 -8.87 -4.68 8.70
N SER A 262 -7.71 -4.04 8.50
CA SER A 262 -7.54 -3.03 7.45
C SER A 262 -7.82 -3.59 6.06
N THR A 263 -7.33 -4.79 5.75
CA THR A 263 -7.50 -5.40 4.44
C THR A 263 -8.95 -5.79 4.19
N GLU A 264 -9.63 -6.33 5.17
CA GLU A 264 -11.05 -6.69 5.11
C GLU A 264 -11.91 -5.48 4.73
N LEU A 265 -11.70 -4.35 5.40
CA LEU A 265 -12.41 -3.11 5.11
C LEU A 265 -12.05 -2.55 3.73
N ILE A 266 -10.78 -2.59 3.33
CA ILE A 266 -10.31 -2.09 2.02
C ILE A 266 -10.90 -2.95 0.89
N VAL A 267 -10.86 -4.28 1.01
CA VAL A 267 -11.45 -5.21 0.01
C VAL A 267 -12.96 -4.98 -0.13
N ARG A 268 -13.68 -4.85 0.99
CA ARG A 268 -15.11 -4.49 0.97
C ARG A 268 -15.33 -3.17 0.26
N PHE A 269 -14.59 -2.13 0.63
CA PHE A 269 -14.70 -0.79 0.05
C PHE A 269 -14.45 -0.80 -1.46
N PHE A 270 -13.43 -1.50 -1.94
CA PHE A 270 -13.12 -1.60 -3.36
C PHE A 270 -14.24 -2.31 -4.14
N ARG A 271 -14.80 -3.39 -3.59
CA ARG A 271 -15.94 -4.09 -4.21
C ARG A 271 -17.19 -3.21 -4.31
N GLU A 272 -17.40 -2.33 -3.34
CA GLU A 272 -18.53 -1.39 -3.30
C GLU A 272 -18.34 -0.20 -4.25
N ASN A 273 -17.11 0.10 -4.70
CA ASN A 273 -16.76 1.29 -5.47
C ASN A 273 -16.03 0.99 -6.79
N PRO A 274 -16.64 0.29 -7.75
CA PRO A 274 -16.15 0.25 -9.12
C PRO A 274 -16.36 1.61 -9.81
N LYS A 275 -15.52 1.94 -10.80
CA LYS A 275 -15.62 3.17 -11.58
C LYS A 275 -16.94 3.23 -12.36
N GLY A 276 -17.64 4.36 -12.33
CA GLY A 276 -18.88 4.59 -13.07
C GLY A 276 -20.07 3.84 -12.47
N LYS A 277 -20.10 3.72 -11.15
CA LYS A 277 -21.27 3.26 -10.39
C LYS A 277 -22.21 4.44 -10.11
#